data_085c6c9d651f5bea11f95f66efa08fa9
#
_entry.id   085c6c9d651f5bea11f95f66efa08fa9
#
_cell.length_a   1.000
_cell.length_b   1.000
_cell.length_c   1.000
_cell.angle_alpha   90.00
_cell.angle_beta   90.00
_cell.angle_gamma   90.00
#
_symmetry.space_group_name_H-M   'P 1'
#
loop_
_entity.id
_entity.type
_entity.pdbx_description
1 polymer ?
#
loop_
_entity_poly.entity_id
_entity_poly.type
_entity_poly.pdbx_seq_one_letter_code
_entity_poly.pdbx_strand_id
1 'polypeptide(L)'
;MYPVSNAYIEKINTSNITDRQINGTIKLLNGQTIQLTNDILSGGSLAIDNSCESGSDFQLGSAYIGQLSFSIYGDYSRYSFYQADAGGVINLTYTMIDTIPLGTYTIYECTKKGKNITIKAYDNMAKLKKSIRTNNTNGSILSIIDWIMLQCGTELANDRSELSRMPNINTVANVSGSDYSTYQDLFTECLSLIGCIAFADRTGKIRIKKFDQTPVFELTPMVRKSINPSDYDVFYTSLIETDKENLKIISNTGSGDGLTYNLNNKFVTGTTSVKRTIVDNILDSISHINYTPCDMTTIFNPIFDLGDMITIKQDGIILKEDINILITSFKYSYNGSSTLKSVGSNRFLTESGLSNSTSSAMSSSYNNLKNQGTYISTYENASSYSVSTSAKSIAYLEMETGESEKAALSGQAYINVTTAGTLKIEYALNGVKDNFYVEEYLTTGKHILNFCTWFDLSTNEQNSVNYYDIYVSSSDLKGNIPINKIKVYVLSSAVSEGLFDMNNKFEEIIDPYTMYNNITPLGYDNGEEEV
;
A
#
# COMPACT_ATOMS: atom_id res chain seq x y z
N MET A 1 9.93 21.05 11.10
CA MET A 1 9.05 22.09 11.69
C MET A 1 9.24 23.42 10.94
N TYR A 2 8.15 24.16 10.70
CA TYR A 2 8.19 25.50 10.10
C TYR A 2 8.75 26.53 11.10
N PRO A 3 9.71 27.37 10.71
CA PRO A 3 10.29 28.36 11.61
C PRO A 3 9.28 29.48 11.94
N VAL A 4 9.12 29.76 13.22
CA VAL A 4 8.23 30.82 13.76
C VAL A 4 8.93 31.65 14.82
N SER A 5 8.39 32.82 15.11
CA SER A 5 8.93 33.71 16.13
C SER A 5 8.70 33.18 17.56
N ASN A 6 9.54 33.62 18.52
CA ASN A 6 9.32 33.30 19.93
C ASN A 6 7.95 33.80 20.41
N ALA A 7 7.48 34.96 19.91
CA ALA A 7 6.17 35.50 20.25
C ALA A 7 5.03 34.57 19.81
N TYR A 8 5.18 33.88 18.67
CA TYR A 8 4.24 32.85 18.25
C TYR A 8 4.23 31.67 19.21
N ILE A 9 5.43 31.18 19.59
CA ILE A 9 5.59 30.06 20.54
C ILE A 9 4.97 30.38 21.90
N GLU A 10 5.21 31.55 22.42
CA GLU A 10 4.61 32.01 23.67
C GLU A 10 3.08 32.07 23.56
N LYS A 11 2.57 32.67 22.49
CA LYS A 11 1.13 32.81 22.27
C LYS A 11 0.43 31.46 22.14
N ILE A 12 0.99 30.50 21.36
CA ILE A 12 0.38 29.19 21.19
C ILE A 12 0.32 28.41 22.50
N ASN A 13 1.32 28.58 23.39
CA ASN A 13 1.41 27.91 24.68
C ASN A 13 0.50 28.52 25.77
N THR A 14 -0.15 29.66 25.54
CA THR A 14 -1.06 30.28 26.51
C THR A 14 -2.53 29.86 26.36
N SER A 15 -2.88 28.99 25.40
CA SER A 15 -4.25 28.51 25.08
C SER A 15 -5.28 29.60 24.72
N ASN A 16 -4.99 30.87 24.89
CA ASN A 16 -5.88 31.98 24.55
C ASN A 16 -5.65 32.47 23.11
N ILE A 17 -6.15 31.70 22.13
CA ILE A 17 -5.95 31.96 20.70
C ILE A 17 -7.25 32.53 20.14
N THR A 18 -7.42 33.84 20.17
CA THR A 18 -8.60 34.53 19.66
C THR A 18 -8.40 35.11 18.26
N ASP A 19 -7.19 35.55 17.93
CA ASP A 19 -6.89 36.39 16.76
C ASP A 19 -6.23 35.57 15.62
N ARG A 20 -6.88 34.49 15.20
CA ARG A 20 -6.37 33.63 14.13
C ARG A 20 -7.20 33.80 12.85
N GLN A 21 -6.51 33.81 11.72
CA GLN A 21 -7.14 33.99 10.42
C GLN A 21 -6.60 32.98 9.41
N ILE A 22 -7.50 32.43 8.59
CA ILE A 22 -7.16 31.74 7.36
C ILE A 22 -7.32 32.74 6.23
N ASN A 23 -6.29 32.88 5.42
CA ASN A 23 -6.30 33.66 4.20
C ASN A 23 -5.80 32.80 3.05
N GLY A 24 -6.16 33.16 1.84
CA GLY A 24 -5.70 32.44 0.68
C GLY A 24 -6.38 32.87 -0.60
N THR A 25 -6.06 32.13 -1.66
CA THR A 25 -6.65 32.36 -2.98
C THR A 25 -7.07 31.03 -3.59
N ILE A 26 -8.20 31.04 -4.27
CA ILE A 26 -8.65 29.93 -5.11
C ILE A 26 -8.68 30.44 -6.55
N LYS A 27 -7.73 30.02 -7.37
CA LYS A 27 -7.70 30.32 -8.81
C LYS A 27 -8.59 29.32 -9.52
N LEU A 28 -9.69 29.79 -10.06
CA LEU A 28 -10.67 28.98 -10.78
C LEU A 28 -10.23 28.64 -12.21
N LEU A 29 -10.86 27.62 -12.79
CA LEU A 29 -10.60 27.21 -14.19
C LEU A 29 -10.92 28.30 -15.24
N ASN A 30 -11.89 29.17 -14.93
CA ASN A 30 -12.24 30.31 -15.80
C ASN A 30 -11.31 31.52 -15.63
N GLY A 31 -10.23 31.40 -14.86
CA GLY A 31 -9.25 32.45 -14.61
C GLY A 31 -9.60 33.42 -13.47
N GLN A 32 -10.83 33.38 -12.96
CA GLN A 32 -11.21 34.18 -11.78
C GLN A 32 -10.48 33.71 -10.53
N THR A 33 -10.26 34.62 -9.59
CA THR A 33 -9.65 34.33 -8.29
C THR A 33 -10.62 34.70 -7.18
N ILE A 34 -10.91 33.75 -6.31
CA ILE A 34 -11.68 33.97 -5.07
C ILE A 34 -10.68 34.21 -3.95
N GLN A 35 -10.87 35.29 -3.19
CA GLN A 35 -10.14 35.51 -1.96
C GLN A 35 -10.77 34.67 -0.86
N LEU A 36 -9.99 33.72 -0.29
CA LEU A 36 -10.43 32.90 0.82
C LEU A 36 -10.13 33.65 2.14
N THR A 37 -11.17 33.88 2.91
CA THR A 37 -11.10 34.51 4.23
C THR A 37 -11.97 33.73 5.21
N ASN A 38 -11.84 33.99 6.52
CA ASN A 38 -12.71 33.38 7.52
C ASN A 38 -14.21 33.56 7.23
N ASP A 39 -14.59 34.69 6.62
CA ASP A 39 -15.99 35.05 6.39
C ASP A 39 -16.68 34.16 5.34
N ILE A 40 -15.94 33.66 4.36
CA ILE A 40 -16.48 32.77 3.34
C ILE A 40 -16.33 31.29 3.68
N LEU A 41 -15.51 30.94 4.69
CA LEU A 41 -15.40 29.58 5.18
C LEU A 41 -16.66 29.15 5.92
N SER A 42 -17.36 28.17 5.40
CA SER A 42 -18.56 27.63 6.04
C SER A 42 -18.22 26.86 7.31
N GLY A 43 -18.65 27.36 8.46
CA GLY A 43 -18.55 26.66 9.75
C GLY A 43 -17.14 26.34 10.22
N GLY A 44 -16.10 26.99 9.68
CA GLY A 44 -14.71 26.70 10.05
C GLY A 44 -14.23 25.32 9.63
N SER A 45 -14.73 24.80 8.51
CA SER A 45 -14.60 23.43 8.02
C SER A 45 -13.24 23.07 7.45
N LEU A 46 -12.20 23.92 7.53
CA LEU A 46 -10.92 23.66 6.92
C LEU A 46 -10.16 22.56 7.69
N ALA A 47 -9.79 21.51 6.97
CA ALA A 47 -8.96 20.42 7.47
C ALA A 47 -7.84 20.09 6.47
N ILE A 48 -6.64 19.87 6.99
CA ILE A 48 -5.45 19.41 6.27
C ILE A 48 -5.02 18.08 6.90
N ASP A 49 -4.81 17.07 6.07
CA ASP A 49 -4.45 15.72 6.48
C ASP A 49 -3.19 15.26 5.75
N ASN A 50 -2.23 14.70 6.48
CA ASN A 50 -1.01 14.15 5.91
C ASN A 50 -0.45 13.03 6.79
N SER A 51 0.23 12.03 6.17
CA SER A 51 0.72 10.84 6.86
C SER A 51 1.97 10.27 6.19
N CYS A 52 2.83 9.62 6.99
CA CYS A 52 3.93 8.77 6.51
C CYS A 52 3.89 7.39 7.15
N GLU A 53 2.72 6.97 7.63
CA GLU A 53 2.52 5.67 8.28
C GLU A 53 1.93 4.63 7.33
N SER A 54 2.20 3.37 7.64
CA SER A 54 1.56 2.20 7.04
C SER A 54 1.15 1.24 8.16
N GLY A 55 -0.14 1.28 8.50
CA GLY A 55 -0.66 0.46 9.60
C GLY A 55 -0.17 0.92 10.98
N SER A 56 0.60 0.08 11.66
CA SER A 56 1.10 0.32 13.02
C SER A 56 2.51 0.94 13.08
N ASP A 57 3.19 1.10 11.95
CA ASP A 57 4.56 1.61 11.91
C ASP A 57 4.73 2.74 10.90
N PHE A 58 5.77 3.55 11.07
CA PHE A 58 6.18 4.46 10.02
C PHE A 58 6.81 3.68 8.85
N GLN A 59 6.75 4.24 7.67
CA GLN A 59 7.29 3.62 6.47
C GLN A 59 8.39 4.48 5.84
N LEU A 60 9.61 3.93 5.74
CA LEU A 60 10.65 4.50 4.90
C LEU A 60 10.19 4.52 3.44
N GLY A 61 10.52 5.59 2.74
CA GLY A 61 10.07 5.75 1.37
C GLY A 61 8.66 6.31 1.22
N SER A 62 7.94 6.59 2.32
CA SER A 62 6.59 7.14 2.24
C SER A 62 6.55 8.43 1.43
N ALA A 63 5.66 8.44 0.44
CA ALA A 63 5.38 9.56 -0.45
C ALA A 63 3.87 9.82 -0.46
N TYR A 64 3.33 10.18 0.71
CA TYR A 64 1.89 10.38 0.91
C TYR A 64 1.40 11.66 0.24
N ILE A 65 0.17 11.62 -0.27
CA ILE A 65 -0.48 12.77 -0.89
C ILE A 65 -1.31 13.48 0.17
N GLY A 66 -0.88 14.68 0.53
CA GLY A 66 -1.60 15.51 1.49
C GLY A 66 -2.96 15.97 0.94
N GLN A 67 -3.95 15.99 1.80
CA GLN A 67 -5.33 16.33 1.47
C GLN A 67 -5.77 17.59 2.18
N LEU A 68 -6.50 18.43 1.44
CA LEU A 68 -7.19 19.60 1.95
C LEU A 68 -8.68 19.45 1.71
N SER A 69 -9.49 19.69 2.74
CA SER A 69 -10.94 19.76 2.61
C SER A 69 -11.52 20.97 3.33
N PHE A 70 -12.45 21.65 2.71
CA PHE A 70 -13.20 22.75 3.33
C PHE A 70 -14.49 23.04 2.56
N SER A 71 -15.33 23.86 3.16
CA SER A 71 -16.53 24.36 2.50
C SER A 71 -16.54 25.89 2.51
N ILE A 72 -17.03 26.47 1.42
CA ILE A 72 -17.26 27.91 1.31
C ILE A 72 -18.72 28.20 1.06
N TYR A 73 -19.16 29.39 1.43
CA TYR A 73 -20.50 29.88 1.16
C TYR A 73 -20.48 30.93 0.07
N GLY A 74 -21.25 30.73 -1.00
CA GLY A 74 -21.33 31.67 -2.10
C GLY A 74 -22.11 31.14 -3.30
N ASP A 75 -22.37 32.02 -4.26
CA ASP A 75 -23.09 31.65 -5.48
C ASP A 75 -22.13 31.44 -6.64
N TYR A 76 -21.37 30.35 -6.59
CA TYR A 76 -20.41 29.97 -7.61
C TYR A 76 -20.89 28.70 -8.34
N SER A 77 -20.50 28.56 -9.60
CA SER A 77 -20.66 27.30 -10.33
C SER A 77 -19.63 26.28 -9.90
N ARG A 78 -20.04 25.04 -9.57
CA ARG A 78 -19.10 23.96 -9.25
C ARG A 78 -18.12 23.67 -10.37
N TYR A 79 -18.53 23.84 -11.63
CA TYR A 79 -17.71 23.60 -12.81
C TYR A 79 -16.56 24.60 -12.97
N SER A 80 -16.61 25.73 -12.28
CA SER A 80 -15.49 26.68 -12.24
C SER A 80 -14.36 26.18 -11.34
N PHE A 81 -14.64 25.32 -10.36
CA PHE A 81 -13.65 24.74 -9.44
C PHE A 81 -13.00 23.49 -9.99
N TYR A 82 -13.80 22.61 -10.60
CA TYR A 82 -13.32 21.33 -11.12
C TYR A 82 -14.17 20.87 -12.30
N GLN A 83 -13.52 20.47 -13.39
CA GLN A 83 -14.18 19.96 -14.61
C GLN A 83 -13.19 19.12 -15.43
N ALA A 84 -13.64 17.95 -15.89
CA ALA A 84 -12.90 17.12 -16.84
C ALA A 84 -11.41 16.89 -16.44
N ASP A 85 -11.19 16.47 -15.20
CA ASP A 85 -9.88 16.20 -14.60
C ASP A 85 -8.95 17.42 -14.45
N ALA A 86 -9.47 18.64 -14.68
CA ALA A 86 -8.80 19.89 -14.38
C ALA A 86 -9.38 20.51 -13.10
N GLY A 87 -8.53 20.91 -12.18
CA GLY A 87 -8.90 21.53 -10.92
C GLY A 87 -8.32 22.94 -10.76
N GLY A 88 -9.06 23.79 -10.09
CA GLY A 88 -8.55 25.08 -9.65
C GLY A 88 -7.41 24.91 -8.64
N VAL A 89 -6.56 25.92 -8.51
CA VAL A 89 -5.41 25.91 -7.60
C VAL A 89 -5.70 26.74 -6.37
N ILE A 90 -5.37 26.20 -5.20
CA ILE A 90 -5.57 26.82 -3.90
C ILE A 90 -4.22 27.09 -3.26
N ASN A 91 -4.01 28.32 -2.79
CA ASN A 91 -2.89 28.68 -1.92
C ASN A 91 -3.45 29.18 -0.61
N LEU A 92 -2.96 28.65 0.50
CA LEU A 92 -3.46 28.95 1.84
C LEU A 92 -2.37 29.48 2.75
N THR A 93 -2.75 30.38 3.65
CA THR A 93 -1.94 30.86 4.75
C THR A 93 -2.76 30.91 6.04
N TYR A 94 -2.07 30.73 7.14
CA TYR A 94 -2.59 30.94 8.49
C TYR A 94 -1.85 32.10 9.14
N THR A 95 -2.57 33.03 9.72
CA THR A 95 -2.00 34.18 10.42
C THR A 95 -2.52 34.24 11.85
N MET A 96 -1.63 34.33 12.80
CA MET A 96 -1.91 34.65 14.19
C MET A 96 -0.98 35.81 14.65
N ILE A 97 0.29 35.54 14.92
CA ILE A 97 1.38 36.53 15.07
C ILE A 97 2.21 36.49 13.80
N ASP A 98 2.64 35.28 13.44
CA ASP A 98 3.35 35.00 12.18
C ASP A 98 2.36 34.56 11.10
N THR A 99 2.73 34.78 9.84
CA THR A 99 1.99 34.24 8.71
C THR A 99 2.67 32.95 8.23
N ILE A 100 1.97 31.84 8.38
CA ILE A 100 2.45 30.49 8.07
C ILE A 100 1.76 30.03 6.79
N PRO A 101 2.50 29.73 5.71
CA PRO A 101 1.92 29.07 4.55
C PRO A 101 1.38 27.68 4.95
N LEU A 102 0.22 27.30 4.43
CA LEU A 102 -0.40 26.00 4.69
C LEU A 102 -0.28 25.02 3.52
N GLY A 103 0.16 25.49 2.37
CA GLY A 103 0.38 24.65 1.20
C GLY A 103 -0.29 25.16 -0.07
N THR A 104 0.03 24.50 -1.17
CA THR A 104 -0.58 24.67 -2.48
C THR A 104 -1.27 23.38 -2.87
N TYR A 105 -2.53 23.47 -3.25
CA TYR A 105 -3.38 22.31 -3.53
C TYR A 105 -4.09 22.47 -4.87
N THR A 106 -4.38 21.33 -5.51
CA THR A 106 -5.20 21.26 -6.73
C THR A 106 -6.52 20.59 -6.41
N ILE A 107 -7.61 21.21 -6.80
CA ILE A 107 -8.98 20.69 -6.55
C ILE A 107 -9.19 19.45 -7.41
N TYR A 108 -9.69 18.37 -6.80
CA TYR A 108 -10.06 17.15 -7.50
C TYR A 108 -11.54 16.76 -7.31
N GLU A 109 -12.21 17.39 -6.35
CA GLU A 109 -13.63 17.16 -6.10
C GLU A 109 -14.30 18.46 -5.65
N CYS A 110 -15.46 18.74 -6.22
CA CYS A 110 -16.27 19.88 -5.84
C CYS A 110 -17.75 19.49 -5.84
N THR A 111 -18.41 19.61 -4.70
CA THR A 111 -19.86 19.37 -4.56
C THR A 111 -20.56 20.66 -4.13
N LYS A 112 -21.76 20.90 -4.67
CA LYS A 112 -22.57 22.09 -4.33
C LYS A 112 -23.93 21.65 -3.78
N LYS A 113 -24.29 22.17 -2.60
CA LYS A 113 -25.61 22.02 -2.01
C LYS A 113 -26.16 23.39 -1.63
N GLY A 114 -27.07 23.93 -2.43
CA GLY A 114 -27.53 25.32 -2.31
C GLY A 114 -26.37 26.30 -2.59
N LYS A 115 -26.07 27.18 -1.63
CA LYS A 115 -24.90 28.08 -1.65
C LYS A 115 -23.66 27.54 -0.94
N ASN A 116 -23.75 26.35 -0.36
CA ASN A 116 -22.60 25.73 0.27
C ASN A 116 -21.85 24.86 -0.75
N ILE A 117 -20.56 25.09 -0.89
CA ILE A 117 -19.67 24.41 -1.83
C ILE A 117 -18.58 23.73 -1.03
N THR A 118 -18.58 22.40 -1.08
CA THR A 118 -17.54 21.57 -0.44
C THR A 118 -16.46 21.24 -1.46
N ILE A 119 -15.22 21.51 -1.11
CA ILE A 119 -14.03 21.38 -1.94
C ILE A 119 -13.11 20.39 -1.28
N LYS A 120 -12.59 19.44 -2.09
CA LYS A 120 -11.46 18.59 -1.72
C LYS A 120 -10.33 18.79 -2.73
N ALA A 121 -9.12 18.88 -2.23
CA ALA A 121 -7.94 19.14 -3.03
C ALA A 121 -6.75 18.31 -2.53
N TYR A 122 -5.85 17.99 -3.45
CA TYR A 122 -4.59 17.32 -3.18
C TYR A 122 -3.41 18.28 -3.33
N ASP A 123 -2.35 18.02 -2.59
CA ASP A 123 -1.07 18.69 -2.78
C ASP A 123 -0.34 18.21 -4.05
N ASN A 124 0.83 18.77 -4.31
CA ASN A 124 1.60 18.45 -5.52
C ASN A 124 2.19 17.04 -5.55
N MET A 125 2.18 16.28 -4.45
CA MET A 125 2.54 14.86 -4.46
C MET A 125 1.61 14.06 -5.39
N ALA A 126 0.36 14.49 -5.57
CA ALA A 126 -0.59 13.85 -6.50
C ALA A 126 -0.09 13.81 -7.96
N LYS A 127 0.80 14.72 -8.37
CA LYS A 127 1.39 14.72 -9.71
C LYS A 127 2.28 13.51 -9.97
N LEU A 128 2.80 12.87 -8.92
CA LEU A 128 3.63 11.67 -9.01
C LEU A 128 2.81 10.41 -9.37
N LYS A 129 1.47 10.44 -9.26
CA LYS A 129 0.60 9.34 -9.73
C LYS A 129 0.58 9.15 -11.24
N LYS A 130 1.24 10.00 -11.99
CA LYS A 130 1.38 9.87 -13.43
C LYS A 130 2.05 8.54 -13.78
N SER A 131 1.49 7.82 -14.76
CA SER A 131 2.06 6.56 -15.26
C SER A 131 3.42 6.76 -15.92
N ILE A 132 4.33 5.84 -15.68
CA ILE A 132 5.65 5.84 -16.32
C ILE A 132 5.47 5.45 -17.80
N ARG A 133 6.04 6.25 -18.71
CA ARG A 133 5.91 6.06 -20.17
C ARG A 133 7.23 5.76 -20.89
N THR A 134 8.31 5.64 -20.14
CA THR A 134 9.65 5.45 -20.71
C THR A 134 10.14 4.04 -20.49
N ASN A 135 10.94 3.52 -21.43
CA ASN A 135 11.45 2.16 -21.36
C ASN A 135 12.41 2.03 -20.19
N ASN A 136 13.66 2.35 -20.29
CA ASN A 136 14.64 2.15 -19.23
C ASN A 136 15.41 3.45 -18.96
N THR A 137 15.73 3.71 -17.70
CA THR A 137 16.67 4.76 -17.31
C THR A 137 17.67 4.21 -16.31
N ASN A 138 18.87 4.74 -16.32
CA ASN A 138 19.90 4.41 -15.34
C ASN A 138 20.58 5.68 -14.84
N GLY A 139 21.10 5.63 -13.64
CA GLY A 139 21.80 6.74 -13.05
C GLY A 139 21.89 6.65 -11.54
N SER A 140 22.48 7.67 -10.93
CA SER A 140 22.43 7.79 -9.48
C SER A 140 21.00 8.03 -9.00
N ILE A 141 20.70 7.63 -7.77
CA ILE A 141 19.39 7.89 -7.16
C ILE A 141 19.03 9.38 -7.26
N LEU A 142 19.98 10.28 -7.06
CA LEU A 142 19.78 11.72 -7.22
C LEU A 142 19.30 12.08 -8.64
N SER A 143 19.94 11.53 -9.66
CA SER A 143 19.57 11.79 -11.05
C SER A 143 18.21 11.20 -11.43
N ILE A 144 17.86 10.04 -10.84
CA ILE A 144 16.54 9.43 -11.01
C ILE A 144 15.46 10.31 -10.35
N ILE A 145 15.69 10.80 -9.14
CA ILE A 145 14.79 11.71 -8.46
C ILE A 145 14.57 13.00 -9.27
N ASP A 146 15.64 13.61 -9.81
CA ASP A 146 15.52 14.79 -10.67
C ASP A 146 14.70 14.52 -11.93
N TRP A 147 14.95 13.37 -12.54
CA TRP A 147 14.18 12.96 -13.70
C TRP A 147 12.69 12.78 -13.37
N ILE A 148 12.36 12.15 -12.23
CA ILE A 148 10.96 12.03 -11.76
C ILE A 148 10.32 13.42 -11.61
N MET A 149 11.00 14.36 -10.95
CA MET A 149 10.49 15.72 -10.76
C MET A 149 10.20 16.40 -12.09
N LEU A 150 11.12 16.28 -13.06
CA LEU A 150 10.95 16.82 -14.40
C LEU A 150 9.73 16.21 -15.12
N GLN A 151 9.59 14.88 -15.09
CA GLN A 151 8.48 14.18 -15.77
C GLN A 151 7.11 14.51 -15.14
N CYS A 152 7.08 14.76 -13.85
CA CYS A 152 5.86 15.10 -13.11
C CYS A 152 5.55 16.61 -13.10
N GLY A 153 6.46 17.45 -13.62
CA GLY A 153 6.28 18.91 -13.62
C GLY A 153 6.20 19.48 -12.20
N THR A 154 7.09 19.03 -11.33
CA THR A 154 7.24 19.51 -9.96
C THR A 154 8.73 19.76 -9.65
N GLU A 155 9.03 20.34 -8.50
CA GLU A 155 10.38 20.73 -8.10
C GLU A 155 10.67 20.21 -6.67
N LEU A 156 11.97 19.98 -6.40
CA LEU A 156 12.43 19.71 -5.04
C LEU A 156 12.56 21.03 -4.26
N ALA A 157 12.20 20.94 -2.97
CA ALA A 157 12.43 22.02 -2.00
C ALA A 157 13.84 22.00 -1.42
N ASN A 158 14.50 20.85 -1.48
CA ASN A 158 15.82 20.64 -0.89
C ASN A 158 16.92 21.24 -1.78
N ASP A 159 17.91 21.85 -1.12
CA ASP A 159 19.13 22.28 -1.80
C ASP A 159 20.01 21.07 -2.18
N ARG A 160 20.83 21.24 -3.21
CA ARG A 160 21.76 20.18 -3.66
C ARG A 160 22.74 19.76 -2.57
N SER A 161 23.19 20.70 -1.73
CA SER A 161 24.08 20.39 -0.60
C SER A 161 23.39 19.55 0.47
N GLU A 162 22.09 19.71 0.67
CA GLU A 162 21.28 18.91 1.59
C GLU A 162 21.10 17.49 1.02
N LEU A 163 20.72 17.37 -0.25
CA LEU A 163 20.54 16.09 -0.92
C LEU A 163 21.83 15.25 -0.97
N SER A 164 22.97 15.89 -1.24
CA SER A 164 24.26 15.18 -1.34
C SER A 164 24.73 14.54 -0.03
N ARG A 165 24.16 14.93 1.10
CA ARG A 165 24.44 14.36 2.44
C ARG A 165 23.51 13.21 2.82
N MET A 166 22.53 12.88 1.96
CA MET A 166 21.64 11.76 2.23
C MET A 166 22.35 10.43 1.98
N PRO A 167 22.10 9.40 2.81
CA PRO A 167 22.72 8.11 2.60
C PRO A 167 22.35 7.54 1.23
N ASN A 168 23.23 6.79 0.63
CA ASN A 168 23.01 6.05 -0.62
C ASN A 168 22.55 6.89 -1.83
N ILE A 169 22.53 8.23 -1.75
CA ILE A 169 22.01 9.12 -2.80
C ILE A 169 22.77 9.00 -4.13
N ASN A 170 24.03 8.58 -4.08
CA ASN A 170 24.89 8.39 -5.24
C ASN A 170 24.92 6.93 -5.74
N THR A 171 24.16 6.02 -5.11
CA THR A 171 24.02 4.65 -5.58
C THR A 171 23.46 4.65 -7.00
N VAL A 172 24.09 3.89 -7.89
CA VAL A 172 23.64 3.77 -9.29
C VAL A 172 22.60 2.67 -9.34
N ALA A 173 21.45 2.98 -9.91
CA ALA A 173 20.36 2.05 -10.11
C ALA A 173 19.93 1.99 -11.58
N ASN A 174 19.48 0.82 -12.01
CA ASN A 174 18.85 0.60 -13.31
C ASN A 174 17.35 0.49 -13.09
N VAL A 175 16.60 1.34 -13.77
CA VAL A 175 15.13 1.37 -13.71
C VAL A 175 14.59 0.79 -15.00
N SER A 176 13.85 -0.30 -14.91
CA SER A 176 13.00 -0.77 -16.01
C SER A 176 11.63 -0.10 -15.90
N GLY A 177 11.15 0.47 -17.01
CA GLY A 177 9.83 1.12 -17.04
C GLY A 177 8.67 0.16 -16.75
N SER A 178 8.87 -1.16 -16.90
CA SER A 178 7.90 -2.21 -16.58
C SER A 178 7.81 -2.53 -15.09
N ASP A 179 8.82 -2.14 -14.29
CA ASP A 179 8.88 -2.49 -12.86
C ASP A 179 7.98 -1.60 -11.98
N TYR A 180 7.51 -0.49 -12.51
CA TYR A 180 6.77 0.53 -11.77
C TYR A 180 5.58 1.03 -12.57
N SER A 181 4.42 1.10 -11.93
CA SER A 181 3.20 1.61 -12.56
C SER A 181 3.19 3.13 -12.64
N THR A 182 3.68 3.79 -11.60
CA THR A 182 3.67 5.26 -11.47
C THR A 182 5.03 5.82 -11.06
N TYR A 183 5.23 7.12 -11.30
CA TYR A 183 6.41 7.81 -10.78
C TYR A 183 6.43 7.85 -9.24
N GLN A 184 5.27 7.76 -8.58
CA GLN A 184 5.18 7.67 -7.13
C GLN A 184 5.82 6.37 -6.61
N ASP A 185 5.53 5.23 -7.27
CA ASP A 185 6.10 3.92 -6.89
C ASP A 185 7.63 3.94 -7.00
N LEU A 186 8.15 4.47 -8.12
CA LEU A 186 9.59 4.62 -8.31
C LEU A 186 10.22 5.59 -7.30
N PHE A 187 9.55 6.69 -7.01
CA PHE A 187 10.03 7.67 -6.04
C PHE A 187 10.08 7.09 -4.63
N THR A 188 9.06 6.32 -4.23
CA THR A 188 9.02 5.57 -2.96
C THR A 188 10.22 4.64 -2.82
N GLU A 189 10.57 3.93 -3.89
CA GLU A 189 11.74 3.06 -3.94
C GLU A 189 13.06 3.85 -3.73
N CYS A 190 13.20 4.98 -4.42
CA CYS A 190 14.36 5.87 -4.22
C CYS A 190 14.45 6.38 -2.78
N LEU A 191 13.31 6.82 -2.20
CA LEU A 191 13.26 7.36 -0.85
C LEU A 191 13.60 6.32 0.21
N SER A 192 13.10 5.09 0.08
CA SER A 192 13.39 4.01 1.02
C SER A 192 14.87 3.63 1.01
N LEU A 193 15.54 3.67 -0.16
CA LEU A 193 16.98 3.43 -0.28
C LEU A 193 17.83 4.49 0.45
N ILE A 194 17.36 5.74 0.45
CA ILE A 194 18.05 6.83 1.15
C ILE A 194 17.55 7.05 2.59
N GLY A 195 16.68 6.17 3.10
CA GLY A 195 16.19 6.23 4.47
C GLY A 195 15.35 7.47 4.79
N CYS A 196 14.59 7.97 3.81
CA CYS A 196 13.86 9.23 3.91
C CYS A 196 12.36 9.05 3.66
N ILE A 197 11.60 10.11 3.96
CA ILE A 197 10.21 10.30 3.55
C ILE A 197 10.11 11.54 2.66
N ALA A 198 9.00 11.69 1.95
CA ALA A 198 8.73 12.92 1.21
C ALA A 198 7.28 13.36 1.33
N PHE A 199 7.10 14.66 1.29
CA PHE A 199 5.80 15.32 1.30
C PHE A 199 5.89 16.66 0.52
N ALA A 200 4.75 17.21 0.11
CA ALA A 200 4.73 18.54 -0.45
C ALA A 200 4.93 19.57 0.67
N ASP A 201 5.92 20.43 0.52
CA ASP A 201 6.15 21.51 1.47
C ASP A 201 5.08 22.59 1.35
N ARG A 202 5.15 23.58 2.22
CA ARG A 202 4.18 24.67 2.32
C ARG A 202 4.19 25.61 1.10
N THR A 203 5.21 25.52 0.25
CA THR A 203 5.30 26.28 -1.02
C THR A 203 4.83 25.46 -2.23
N GLY A 204 4.48 24.19 -2.00
CA GLY A 204 4.04 23.25 -3.03
C GLY A 204 5.17 22.52 -3.74
N LYS A 205 6.42 22.65 -3.28
CA LYS A 205 7.56 21.84 -3.75
C LYS A 205 7.65 20.53 -2.99
N ILE A 206 8.30 19.54 -3.56
CA ILE A 206 8.50 18.23 -2.91
C ILE A 206 9.72 18.32 -2.00
N ARG A 207 9.53 18.08 -0.71
CA ARG A 207 10.60 18.02 0.28
C ARG A 207 10.89 16.57 0.64
N ILE A 208 12.15 16.20 0.52
CA ILE A 208 12.69 14.93 1.03
C ILE A 208 13.26 15.21 2.42
N LYS A 209 12.87 14.40 3.41
CA LYS A 209 13.25 14.61 4.80
C LYS A 209 13.66 13.29 5.46
N LYS A 210 14.74 13.33 6.26
CA LYS A 210 15.03 12.31 7.27
C LYS A 210 14.12 12.53 8.48
N PHE A 211 13.85 11.50 9.23
CA PHE A 211 13.22 11.64 10.54
C PHE A 211 14.14 12.40 11.49
N ASP A 212 13.58 13.31 12.27
CA ASP A 212 14.36 14.00 13.29
C ASP A 212 14.78 13.01 14.39
N GLN A 213 16.02 13.13 14.83
CA GLN A 213 16.58 12.29 15.92
C GLN A 213 16.53 12.99 17.26
N THR A 214 16.30 14.29 17.26
CA THR A 214 16.21 15.12 18.45
C THR A 214 14.96 15.99 18.38
N PRO A 215 14.30 16.28 19.52
CA PRO A 215 13.12 17.12 19.55
C PRO A 215 13.38 18.53 19.03
N VAL A 216 12.51 19.00 18.14
CA VAL A 216 12.56 20.35 17.56
C VAL A 216 11.59 21.33 18.22
N PHE A 217 10.71 20.83 19.09
CA PHE A 217 9.70 21.64 19.79
C PHE A 217 9.30 20.98 21.11
N GLU A 218 8.91 21.82 22.10
CA GLU A 218 8.32 21.38 23.36
C GLU A 218 6.84 21.80 23.42
N LEU A 219 5.96 20.84 23.59
CA LEU A 219 4.51 21.07 23.67
C LEU A 219 4.04 20.97 25.12
N THR A 220 3.48 22.09 25.61
CA THR A 220 3.01 22.19 27.00
C THR A 220 1.64 21.55 27.22
N PRO A 221 1.29 21.13 28.45
CA PRO A 221 -0.03 20.57 28.75
C PRO A 221 -1.22 21.48 28.39
N MET A 222 -1.01 22.82 28.43
CA MET A 222 -2.09 23.79 28.21
C MET A 222 -2.72 23.75 26.81
N VAL A 223 -1.97 23.28 25.80
CA VAL A 223 -2.44 23.23 24.42
C VAL A 223 -2.98 21.84 24.03
N ARG A 224 -2.84 20.87 24.91
CA ARG A 224 -3.40 19.51 24.73
C ARG A 224 -4.86 19.48 25.14
N LYS A 225 -5.70 18.82 24.34
CA LYS A 225 -7.09 18.48 24.70
C LYS A 225 -7.19 17.05 25.23
N SER A 226 -6.45 16.13 24.64
CA SER A 226 -6.33 14.74 25.09
C SER A 226 -4.99 14.16 24.64
N ILE A 227 -4.53 13.15 25.37
CA ILE A 227 -3.34 12.39 25.02
C ILE A 227 -3.55 10.92 25.43
N ASN A 228 -3.13 10.01 24.57
CA ASN A 228 -3.13 8.57 24.81
C ASN A 228 -1.76 8.01 24.42
N PRO A 229 -0.75 8.06 25.31
CA PRO A 229 0.57 7.52 25.07
C PRO A 229 0.54 5.99 25.21
N SER A 230 1.40 5.31 24.45
CA SER A 230 1.73 3.91 24.69
C SER A 230 2.60 3.76 25.95
N ASP A 231 2.66 2.56 26.48
CA ASP A 231 3.48 2.17 27.63
C ASP A 231 4.87 1.62 27.21
N TYR A 232 5.26 1.85 25.97
CA TYR A 232 6.52 1.39 25.39
C TYR A 232 7.11 2.43 24.43
N ASP A 233 8.43 2.36 24.31
CA ASP A 233 9.18 3.16 23.33
C ASP A 233 9.49 2.34 22.08
N VAL A 234 9.63 3.06 20.97
CA VAL A 234 9.99 2.52 19.66
C VAL A 234 11.37 3.00 19.26
N PHE A 235 12.25 2.05 18.99
CA PHE A 235 13.57 2.29 18.42
C PHE A 235 14.00 1.06 17.61
N TYR A 236 14.86 1.27 16.62
CA TYR A 236 15.31 0.22 15.71
C TYR A 236 16.78 -0.09 15.93
N THR A 237 17.11 -1.38 16.08
CA THR A 237 18.49 -1.86 16.25
C THR A 237 18.94 -2.77 15.14
N SER A 238 18.04 -3.20 14.28
CA SER A 238 18.32 -4.10 13.16
C SER A 238 17.57 -3.70 11.92
N LEU A 239 18.14 -3.98 10.76
CA LEU A 239 17.50 -3.87 9.46
C LEU A 239 17.78 -5.14 8.66
N ILE A 240 16.75 -5.70 8.05
CA ILE A 240 16.85 -6.88 7.19
C ILE A 240 16.40 -6.47 5.79
N GLU A 241 17.28 -6.69 4.81
CA GLU A 241 16.96 -6.65 3.39
C GLU A 241 16.95 -8.08 2.85
N THR A 242 15.91 -8.43 2.10
CA THR A 242 15.81 -9.73 1.44
C THR A 242 15.90 -9.49 -0.07
N ASP A 243 16.99 -9.96 -0.68
CA ASP A 243 17.20 -9.79 -2.11
C ASP A 243 16.39 -10.80 -2.95
N LYS A 244 16.48 -10.66 -4.28
CA LYS A 244 15.78 -11.54 -5.24
C LYS A 244 16.19 -13.03 -5.15
N GLU A 245 17.35 -13.32 -4.58
CA GLU A 245 17.83 -14.68 -4.37
C GLU A 245 17.47 -15.23 -2.98
N ASN A 246 16.58 -14.54 -2.25
CA ASN A 246 16.21 -14.83 -0.87
C ASN A 246 17.40 -14.80 0.12
N LEU A 247 18.49 -14.17 -0.27
CA LEU A 247 19.62 -13.93 0.62
C LEU A 247 19.30 -12.76 1.54
N LYS A 248 19.28 -13.02 2.83
CA LYS A 248 19.05 -11.99 3.84
C LYS A 248 20.35 -11.24 4.14
N ILE A 249 20.31 -9.93 3.95
CA ILE A 249 21.37 -9.03 4.38
C ILE A 249 20.91 -8.37 5.66
N ILE A 250 21.61 -8.65 6.75
CA ILE A 250 21.25 -8.19 8.08
C ILE A 250 22.28 -7.16 8.52
N SER A 251 21.82 -5.99 8.91
CA SER A 251 22.59 -4.99 9.66
C SER A 251 22.02 -4.87 11.06
N ASN A 252 22.89 -4.66 12.05
CA ASN A 252 22.49 -4.43 13.44
C ASN A 252 23.47 -3.49 14.14
N THR A 253 22.97 -2.76 15.14
CA THR A 253 23.78 -1.84 15.96
C THR A 253 24.55 -2.53 17.09
N GLY A 254 24.38 -3.85 17.24
CA GLY A 254 25.03 -4.63 18.31
C GLY A 254 24.30 -4.61 19.66
N SER A 255 23.31 -3.77 19.87
CA SER A 255 22.56 -3.67 21.14
C SER A 255 21.39 -4.66 21.26
N GLY A 256 20.88 -5.23 20.18
CA GLY A 256 19.95 -6.37 20.16
C GLY A 256 18.53 -6.16 20.72
N ASP A 257 18.25 -5.06 21.40
CA ASP A 257 17.01 -4.89 22.18
C ASP A 257 15.89 -4.11 21.47
N GLY A 258 16.11 -3.60 20.27
CA GLY A 258 15.12 -2.81 19.52
C GLY A 258 14.39 -3.61 18.46
N LEU A 259 13.54 -2.93 17.73
CA LEU A 259 12.81 -3.48 16.60
C LEU A 259 13.72 -3.77 15.40
N THR A 260 13.30 -4.71 14.57
CA THR A 260 13.91 -4.99 13.27
C THR A 260 13.06 -4.34 12.17
N TYR A 261 13.68 -3.49 11.36
CA TYR A 261 13.03 -2.95 10.17
C TYR A 261 13.22 -3.89 8.98
N ASN A 262 12.14 -4.31 8.35
CA ASN A 262 12.20 -5.14 7.14
C ASN A 262 12.12 -4.23 5.91
N LEU A 263 13.23 -4.15 5.18
CA LEU A 263 13.34 -3.43 3.92
C LEU A 263 13.13 -4.41 2.77
N ASN A 264 12.48 -3.95 1.72
CA ASN A 264 12.43 -4.63 0.43
C ASN A 264 12.63 -3.57 -0.64
N ASN A 265 13.86 -3.47 -1.17
CA ASN A 265 14.22 -2.42 -2.11
C ASN A 265 14.99 -2.99 -3.30
N LYS A 266 14.42 -2.84 -4.50
CA LYS A 266 14.98 -3.37 -5.76
C LYS A 266 16.33 -2.76 -6.14
N PHE A 267 16.72 -1.64 -5.56
CA PHE A 267 17.99 -0.95 -5.82
C PHE A 267 19.14 -1.42 -4.90
N VAL A 268 18.87 -2.28 -3.93
CA VAL A 268 19.91 -2.93 -3.14
C VAL A 268 20.56 -4.03 -3.98
N THR A 269 21.49 -3.66 -4.85
CA THR A 269 22.13 -4.53 -5.83
C THR A 269 23.64 -4.52 -5.70
N GLY A 270 24.33 -5.42 -6.40
CA GLY A 270 25.79 -5.51 -6.40
C GLY A 270 26.32 -6.66 -5.52
N THR A 271 27.59 -6.59 -5.15
CA THR A 271 28.22 -7.61 -4.27
C THR A 271 27.65 -7.54 -2.85
N THR A 272 27.77 -8.62 -2.08
CA THR A 272 27.31 -8.67 -0.68
C THR A 272 27.88 -7.53 0.16
N SER A 273 29.13 -7.13 -0.08
CA SER A 273 29.75 -5.99 0.62
C SER A 273 29.07 -4.66 0.28
N VAL A 274 28.74 -4.42 -0.99
CA VAL A 274 28.05 -3.21 -1.44
C VAL A 274 26.63 -3.17 -0.86
N LYS A 275 25.89 -4.26 -0.98
CA LYS A 275 24.55 -4.40 -0.40
C LYS A 275 24.57 -4.11 1.10
N ARG A 276 25.55 -4.68 1.83
CA ARG A 276 25.71 -4.44 3.27
C ARG A 276 25.95 -2.97 3.58
N THR A 277 26.84 -2.31 2.86
CA THR A 277 27.07 -0.86 3.05
C THR A 277 25.79 -0.04 2.85
N ILE A 278 24.98 -0.38 1.84
CA ILE A 278 23.72 0.30 1.59
C ILE A 278 22.77 0.11 2.79
N VAL A 279 22.63 -1.11 3.27
CA VAL A 279 21.75 -1.48 4.38
C VAL A 279 22.23 -0.85 5.70
N ASP A 280 23.54 -0.84 5.96
CA ASP A 280 24.14 -0.18 7.14
C ASP A 280 23.84 1.33 7.15
N ASN A 281 23.96 2.00 6.01
CA ASN A 281 23.67 3.42 5.89
C ASN A 281 22.18 3.76 6.14
N ILE A 282 21.26 2.84 5.76
CA ILE A 282 19.84 3.01 6.03
C ILE A 282 19.57 2.80 7.53
N LEU A 283 20.13 1.75 8.13
CA LEU A 283 19.99 1.49 9.56
C LEU A 283 20.53 2.66 10.39
N ASP A 284 21.68 3.23 10.03
CA ASP A 284 22.24 4.40 10.70
C ASP A 284 21.25 5.59 10.71
N SER A 285 20.47 5.76 9.63
CA SER A 285 19.50 6.85 9.53
C SER A 285 18.29 6.70 10.48
N ILE A 286 17.98 5.48 10.95
CA ILE A 286 16.82 5.20 11.81
C ILE A 286 17.17 4.71 13.22
N SER A 287 18.39 4.20 13.43
CA SER A 287 18.81 3.63 14.72
C SER A 287 18.90 4.64 15.86
N HIS A 288 18.98 5.94 15.54
CA HIS A 288 19.05 7.03 16.52
C HIS A 288 17.67 7.61 16.86
N ILE A 289 16.60 7.07 16.27
CA ILE A 289 15.23 7.51 16.54
C ILE A 289 14.73 6.72 17.76
N ASN A 290 14.31 7.42 18.79
CA ASN A 290 13.67 6.83 19.98
C ASN A 290 12.48 7.70 20.37
N TYR A 291 11.28 7.12 20.38
CA TYR A 291 10.04 7.84 20.66
C TYR A 291 8.98 6.93 21.26
N THR A 292 8.02 7.54 21.95
CA THR A 292 6.83 6.87 22.49
C THR A 292 5.67 7.03 21.51
N PRO A 293 5.06 5.96 20.97
CA PRO A 293 3.84 6.04 20.17
C PRO A 293 2.71 6.72 20.96
N CYS A 294 1.97 7.60 20.28
CA CYS A 294 0.98 8.43 20.96
C CYS A 294 -0.09 8.95 20.00
N ASP A 295 -1.35 8.87 20.40
CA ASP A 295 -2.45 9.60 19.78
C ASP A 295 -2.77 10.82 20.63
N MET A 296 -2.68 12.01 20.04
CA MET A 296 -2.87 13.26 20.76
C MET A 296 -3.81 14.21 20.02
N THR A 297 -4.70 14.83 20.76
CA THR A 297 -5.56 15.90 20.27
C THR A 297 -5.11 17.23 20.84
N THR A 298 -4.94 18.23 19.98
CA THR A 298 -4.44 19.56 20.34
C THR A 298 -5.33 20.67 19.77
N ILE A 299 -5.05 21.90 20.16
CA ILE A 299 -5.51 23.07 19.42
C ILE A 299 -4.84 23.12 18.03
N PHE A 300 -5.42 23.90 17.12
CA PHE A 300 -4.84 24.09 15.78
C PHE A 300 -3.47 24.78 15.87
N ASN A 301 -2.42 24.04 15.51
CA ASN A 301 -1.05 24.53 15.43
C ASN A 301 -0.36 23.93 14.20
N PRO A 302 -0.33 24.63 13.07
CA PRO A 302 0.11 24.07 11.81
C PRO A 302 1.62 24.21 11.55
N ILE A 303 2.46 24.27 12.60
CA ILE A 303 3.92 24.44 12.45
C ILE A 303 4.66 23.12 12.22
N PHE A 304 4.07 21.99 12.58
CA PHE A 304 4.71 20.69 12.49
C PHE A 304 4.64 20.12 11.09
N ASP A 305 5.66 19.34 10.75
CA ASP A 305 5.77 18.60 9.50
C ASP A 305 5.91 17.10 9.82
N LEU A 306 5.68 16.23 8.84
CA LEU A 306 5.93 14.80 8.99
C LEU A 306 7.39 14.54 9.33
N GLY A 307 7.63 13.57 10.21
CA GLY A 307 8.97 13.21 10.66
C GLY A 307 9.61 14.19 11.63
N ASP A 308 8.86 15.22 12.12
CA ASP A 308 9.33 16.05 13.25
C ASP A 308 9.27 15.23 14.54
N MET A 309 10.30 15.33 15.36
CA MET A 309 10.29 14.85 16.75
C MET A 309 9.97 16.00 17.67
N ILE A 310 9.03 15.82 18.59
CA ILE A 310 8.65 16.83 19.58
C ILE A 310 8.61 16.22 20.98
N THR A 311 8.95 17.03 21.99
CA THR A 311 8.78 16.66 23.40
C THR A 311 7.42 17.08 23.90
N ILE A 312 6.68 16.16 24.48
CA ILE A 312 5.43 16.42 25.19
C ILE A 312 5.75 16.53 26.67
N LYS A 313 5.51 17.72 27.23
CA LYS A 313 5.78 17.98 28.65
C LYS A 313 4.78 17.25 29.56
N GLN A 314 5.28 16.75 30.67
CA GLN A 314 4.47 16.10 31.70
C GLN A 314 3.39 17.05 32.27
N ASP A 315 2.29 16.46 32.70
CA ASP A 315 1.21 17.16 33.43
C ASP A 315 1.04 16.66 34.88
N GLY A 316 1.82 15.64 35.26
CA GLY A 316 1.77 15.00 36.55
C GLY A 316 0.55 14.09 36.80
N ILE A 317 -0.37 14.04 35.86
CA ILE A 317 -1.62 13.23 35.94
C ILE A 317 -1.58 12.06 34.96
N ILE A 318 -1.60 12.34 33.67
CA ILE A 318 -1.53 11.32 32.59
C ILE A 318 -0.07 11.00 32.28
N LEU A 319 0.74 12.05 32.10
CA LEU A 319 2.18 11.92 31.87
C LEU A 319 2.94 12.28 33.17
N LYS A 320 3.64 11.29 33.72
CA LYS A 320 4.49 11.49 34.92
C LYS A 320 5.89 11.99 34.56
N GLU A 321 6.29 11.86 33.31
CA GLU A 321 7.56 12.29 32.74
C GLU A 321 7.36 12.86 31.35
N ASP A 322 8.34 13.61 30.86
CA ASP A 322 8.33 14.11 29.50
C ASP A 322 8.55 12.94 28.52
N ILE A 323 7.80 12.90 27.42
CA ILE A 323 7.97 11.90 26.37
C ILE A 323 8.31 12.57 25.04
N ASN A 324 9.09 11.88 24.23
CA ASN A 324 9.33 12.28 22.85
C ASN A 324 8.40 11.51 21.92
N ILE A 325 7.77 12.20 20.98
CA ILE A 325 6.95 11.58 19.93
C ILE A 325 7.49 11.95 18.57
N LEU A 326 7.39 11.02 17.62
CA LEU A 326 7.70 11.25 16.22
C LEU A 326 6.39 11.46 15.46
N ILE A 327 6.21 12.61 14.80
CA ILE A 327 4.97 12.89 14.07
C ILE A 327 4.92 12.05 12.79
N THR A 328 4.12 11.00 12.80
CA THR A 328 3.91 10.10 11.65
C THR A 328 2.68 10.46 10.85
N SER A 329 1.68 11.05 11.47
CA SER A 329 0.55 11.66 10.78
C SER A 329 -0.04 12.82 11.57
N PHE A 330 -0.70 13.71 10.84
CA PHE A 330 -1.45 14.81 11.44
C PHE A 330 -2.73 15.11 10.65
N LYS A 331 -3.73 15.56 11.38
CA LYS A 331 -4.93 16.15 10.82
C LYS A 331 -5.20 17.48 11.49
N TYR A 332 -4.92 18.56 10.81
CA TYR A 332 -5.19 19.91 11.29
C TYR A 332 -6.63 20.29 10.98
N SER A 333 -7.38 20.67 12.01
CA SER A 333 -8.76 21.17 11.88
C SER A 333 -8.84 22.59 12.46
N TYR A 334 -9.13 23.58 11.62
CA TYR A 334 -9.00 24.99 11.96
C TYR A 334 -9.86 25.43 13.17
N ASN A 335 -11.15 25.12 13.17
CA ASN A 335 -12.05 25.41 14.30
C ASN A 335 -12.42 24.16 15.11
N GLY A 336 -11.68 23.09 14.92
CA GLY A 336 -11.88 21.83 15.61
C GLY A 336 -10.73 21.46 16.52
N SER A 337 -10.61 20.17 16.78
CA SER A 337 -9.46 19.56 17.41
C SER A 337 -8.51 19.07 16.34
N SER A 338 -7.24 19.46 16.39
CA SER A 338 -6.20 18.89 15.54
C SER A 338 -5.67 17.62 16.19
N THR A 339 -5.35 16.61 15.37
CA THR A 339 -4.77 15.35 15.83
C THR A 339 -3.33 15.29 15.38
N LEU A 340 -2.44 14.92 16.28
CA LEU A 340 -1.07 14.51 16.00
C LEU A 340 -0.94 13.05 16.42
N LYS A 341 -0.34 12.25 15.57
CA LYS A 341 -0.21 10.82 15.80
C LYS A 341 1.22 10.36 15.59
N SER A 342 1.64 9.48 16.47
CA SER A 342 2.91 8.78 16.43
C SER A 342 2.64 7.29 16.49
N VAL A 343 2.95 6.55 15.43
CA VAL A 343 2.75 5.09 15.40
C VAL A 343 4.04 4.34 15.61
N GLY A 344 3.94 3.13 16.14
CA GLY A 344 5.05 2.21 16.28
C GLY A 344 4.61 0.94 16.99
N SER A 345 5.19 -0.17 16.60
CA SER A 345 4.86 -1.49 17.15
C SER A 345 5.57 -1.74 18.47
N ASN A 346 4.88 -2.41 19.39
CA ASN A 346 5.49 -2.89 20.62
C ASN A 346 6.40 -4.10 20.33
N ARG A 347 7.71 -3.97 20.64
CA ARG A 347 8.70 -5.02 20.41
C ARG A 347 8.33 -6.35 21.10
N PHE A 348 7.77 -6.28 22.31
CA PHE A 348 7.41 -7.49 23.07
C PHE A 348 6.20 -8.22 22.46
N LEU A 349 5.28 -7.51 21.80
CA LEU A 349 4.17 -8.11 21.08
C LEU A 349 4.63 -8.74 19.77
N THR A 350 5.63 -8.17 19.11
CA THR A 350 6.26 -8.76 17.92
C THR A 350 7.07 -10.01 18.27
N GLU A 351 7.71 -10.06 19.44
CA GLU A 351 8.43 -11.25 19.95
C GLU A 351 7.50 -12.33 20.52
N SER A 352 6.41 -11.95 21.20
CA SER A 352 5.39 -12.91 21.69
C SER A 352 4.61 -13.58 20.55
N GLY A 353 4.71 -13.04 19.36
CA GLY A 353 4.20 -13.62 18.12
C GLY A 353 4.97 -14.83 17.59
N LEU A 354 5.52 -15.70 18.45
CA LEU A 354 5.98 -17.04 18.05
C LEU A 354 4.85 -17.88 17.42
N SER A 355 3.58 -17.54 17.71
CA SER A 355 2.42 -18.00 16.93
C SER A 355 2.29 -17.27 15.57
N ASN A 356 2.93 -16.12 15.39
CA ASN A 356 2.95 -15.34 14.15
C ASN A 356 4.14 -15.67 13.24
N SER A 357 5.01 -16.60 13.58
CA SER A 357 6.04 -17.06 12.65
C SER A 357 5.42 -17.62 11.35
N THR A 358 4.27 -18.26 11.44
CA THR A 358 3.45 -18.69 10.30
C THR A 358 2.81 -17.47 9.62
N SER A 359 2.35 -16.48 10.36
CA SER A 359 1.74 -15.26 9.82
C SER A 359 2.77 -14.29 9.26
N SER A 360 3.96 -14.17 9.89
CA SER A 360 5.10 -13.42 9.33
C SER A 360 5.72 -14.15 8.14
N ALA A 361 5.81 -15.48 8.18
CA ALA A 361 6.21 -16.27 7.03
C ALA A 361 5.17 -16.20 5.91
N MET A 362 3.87 -16.17 6.24
CA MET A 362 2.82 -15.91 5.26
C MET A 362 2.82 -14.46 4.78
N SER A 363 3.04 -13.46 5.62
CA SER A 363 3.14 -12.05 5.19
C SER A 363 4.42 -11.78 4.41
N SER A 364 5.56 -12.35 4.78
CA SER A 364 6.79 -12.26 3.99
C SER A 364 6.69 -13.11 2.73
N SER A 365 6.04 -14.28 2.76
CA SER A 365 5.70 -15.04 1.56
C SER A 365 4.69 -14.30 0.70
N TYR A 366 3.65 -13.69 1.27
CA TYR A 366 2.67 -12.89 0.52
C TYR A 366 3.31 -11.62 -0.06
N ASN A 367 4.20 -10.94 0.66
CA ASN A 367 4.94 -9.78 0.15
C ASN A 367 6.01 -10.19 -0.87
N ASN A 368 6.68 -11.32 -0.68
CA ASN A 368 7.60 -11.90 -1.66
C ASN A 368 6.84 -12.38 -2.90
N LEU A 369 5.67 -12.99 -2.73
CA LEU A 369 4.76 -13.39 -3.79
C LEU A 369 4.23 -12.18 -4.59
N LYS A 370 3.86 -11.11 -3.90
CA LYS A 370 3.40 -9.86 -4.52
C LYS A 370 4.51 -9.12 -5.28
N ASN A 371 5.75 -9.22 -4.80
CA ASN A 371 6.91 -8.55 -5.40
C ASN A 371 7.60 -9.40 -6.48
N GLN A 372 7.37 -10.72 -6.50
CA GLN A 372 7.91 -11.63 -7.52
C GLN A 372 6.92 -11.90 -8.66
N GLY A 373 5.77 -11.19 -8.69
CA GLY A 373 4.77 -11.45 -9.73
C GLY A 373 4.19 -12.85 -9.64
N THR A 374 4.02 -13.39 -8.43
CA THR A 374 3.38 -14.70 -8.26
C THR A 374 1.95 -14.61 -8.77
N TYR A 375 1.70 -15.28 -9.84
CA TYR A 375 0.38 -15.40 -10.43
C TYR A 375 -0.36 -16.55 -9.77
N ILE A 376 -1.64 -16.33 -9.50
CA ILE A 376 -2.55 -17.35 -9.01
C ILE A 376 -3.48 -17.67 -10.17
N SER A 377 -3.30 -18.84 -10.77
CA SER A 377 -4.29 -19.39 -11.70
C SER A 377 -5.34 -20.16 -10.90
N THR A 378 -6.61 -19.84 -11.11
CA THR A 378 -7.73 -20.46 -10.38
C THR A 378 -8.65 -21.19 -11.33
N TYR A 379 -9.18 -22.34 -10.87
CA TYR A 379 -10.16 -23.12 -11.59
C TYR A 379 -11.41 -23.37 -10.73
N GLU A 380 -12.58 -23.14 -11.31
CA GLU A 380 -13.87 -23.56 -10.77
C GLU A 380 -14.64 -24.32 -11.86
N ASN A 381 -15.27 -25.45 -11.50
CA ASN A 381 -16.00 -26.25 -12.49
C ASN A 381 -17.35 -25.64 -12.87
N ALA A 382 -17.58 -25.49 -14.16
CA ALA A 382 -18.84 -25.01 -14.72
C ALA A 382 -19.85 -26.16 -15.03
N SER A 383 -19.42 -27.42 -14.93
CA SER A 383 -20.26 -28.59 -15.13
C SER A 383 -20.15 -29.59 -13.99
N SER A 384 -21.11 -30.50 -13.87
CA SER A 384 -21.04 -31.59 -12.89
C SER A 384 -20.26 -32.78 -13.47
N TYR A 385 -19.52 -33.50 -12.60
CA TYR A 385 -18.75 -34.69 -13.01
C TYR A 385 -19.25 -35.92 -12.27
N SER A 386 -19.57 -36.98 -13.01
CA SER A 386 -19.87 -38.29 -12.45
C SER A 386 -18.63 -39.16 -12.44
N VAL A 387 -18.35 -39.81 -11.32
CA VAL A 387 -17.25 -40.76 -11.21
C VAL A 387 -17.58 -42.02 -11.98
N SER A 388 -16.64 -42.50 -12.79
CA SER A 388 -16.75 -43.68 -13.61
C SER A 388 -15.46 -44.51 -13.61
N THR A 389 -15.47 -45.69 -14.24
CA THR A 389 -14.28 -46.52 -14.38
C THR A 389 -13.21 -45.91 -15.29
N SER A 390 -13.63 -45.06 -16.22
CA SER A 390 -12.70 -44.29 -17.04
C SER A 390 -12.25 -43.08 -16.28
N ALA A 391 -10.92 -42.81 -16.24
CA ALA A 391 -10.36 -41.60 -15.65
C ALA A 391 -10.90 -40.38 -16.41
N LYS A 392 -11.54 -39.48 -15.67
CA LYS A 392 -12.13 -38.25 -16.20
C LYS A 392 -11.42 -37.05 -15.60
N SER A 393 -10.97 -36.12 -16.44
CA SER A 393 -10.43 -34.85 -15.98
C SER A 393 -11.54 -34.02 -15.32
N ILE A 394 -11.35 -33.64 -14.09
CA ILE A 394 -12.27 -32.82 -13.30
C ILE A 394 -11.78 -31.37 -13.10
N ALA A 395 -10.50 -31.14 -13.34
CA ALA A 395 -9.90 -29.83 -13.36
C ALA A 395 -8.79 -29.80 -14.39
N TYR A 396 -8.79 -28.75 -15.21
CA TYR A 396 -7.81 -28.48 -16.25
C TYR A 396 -7.34 -27.04 -16.06
N LEU A 397 -6.03 -26.85 -15.87
CA LEU A 397 -5.42 -25.54 -15.71
C LEU A 397 -4.36 -25.36 -16.79
N GLU A 398 -4.52 -24.32 -17.58
CA GLU A 398 -3.54 -23.91 -18.59
C GLU A 398 -2.72 -22.73 -18.06
N MET A 399 -1.41 -22.79 -18.24
CA MET A 399 -0.46 -21.84 -17.70
C MET A 399 0.59 -21.50 -18.74
N GLU A 400 0.85 -20.23 -18.94
CA GLU A 400 1.99 -19.76 -19.73
C GLU A 400 3.19 -19.57 -18.81
N THR A 401 4.31 -20.23 -19.12
CA THR A 401 5.54 -20.20 -18.31
C THR A 401 6.66 -19.50 -19.06
N GLY A 402 7.22 -18.47 -18.45
CA GLY A 402 8.35 -17.72 -18.99
C GLY A 402 9.73 -18.34 -18.67
N GLU A 403 9.82 -19.10 -17.57
CA GLU A 403 11.07 -19.73 -17.09
C GLU A 403 10.76 -21.09 -16.46
N SER A 404 11.75 -21.99 -16.44
CA SER A 404 11.60 -23.29 -15.76
C SER A 404 11.56 -23.09 -14.24
N GLU A 405 10.48 -23.52 -13.60
CA GLU A 405 10.22 -23.32 -12.19
C GLU A 405 9.33 -24.40 -11.57
N LYS A 406 9.29 -24.42 -10.24
CA LYS A 406 8.37 -25.28 -9.49
C LYS A 406 7.05 -24.54 -9.23
N ALA A 407 5.94 -25.23 -9.50
CA ALA A 407 4.60 -24.77 -9.18
C ALA A 407 3.97 -25.64 -8.09
N ALA A 408 3.17 -25.01 -7.26
CA ALA A 408 2.36 -25.67 -6.25
C ALA A 408 0.89 -25.64 -6.67
N LEU A 409 0.27 -26.80 -6.70
CA LEU A 409 -1.18 -26.91 -6.88
C LEU A 409 -1.82 -27.21 -5.52
N SER A 410 -2.87 -26.48 -5.21
CA SER A 410 -3.72 -26.74 -4.05
C SER A 410 -5.19 -26.54 -4.42
N GLY A 411 -6.07 -27.32 -3.81
CA GLY A 411 -7.49 -27.19 -4.09
C GLY A 411 -8.35 -28.20 -3.34
N GLN A 412 -9.64 -28.05 -3.56
CA GLN A 412 -10.66 -28.91 -2.96
C GLN A 412 -11.77 -29.21 -3.95
N ALA A 413 -12.34 -30.41 -3.87
CA ALA A 413 -13.58 -30.75 -4.52
C ALA A 413 -14.57 -31.36 -3.54
N TYR A 414 -15.83 -31.02 -3.70
CA TYR A 414 -16.91 -31.60 -2.94
C TYR A 414 -17.59 -32.69 -3.75
N ILE A 415 -17.64 -33.91 -3.21
CA ILE A 415 -18.26 -35.06 -3.87
C ILE A 415 -19.44 -35.62 -3.06
N ASN A 416 -20.53 -35.96 -3.78
CA ASN A 416 -21.65 -36.72 -3.26
C ASN A 416 -21.48 -38.19 -3.67
N VAL A 417 -21.17 -39.05 -2.72
CA VAL A 417 -21.03 -40.49 -2.93
C VAL A 417 -22.37 -41.18 -2.71
N THR A 418 -22.84 -41.87 -3.72
CA THR A 418 -24.10 -42.66 -3.66
C THR A 418 -23.85 -44.15 -3.45
N THR A 419 -22.67 -44.65 -3.82
CA THR A 419 -22.21 -46.00 -3.55
C THR A 419 -20.80 -45.93 -3.01
N ALA A 420 -20.55 -46.46 -1.82
CA ALA A 420 -19.25 -46.50 -1.21
C ALA A 420 -18.25 -47.30 -2.03
N GLY A 421 -16.98 -46.87 -2.01
CA GLY A 421 -15.90 -47.51 -2.74
C GLY A 421 -14.62 -46.73 -2.71
N THR A 422 -13.62 -47.14 -3.47
CA THR A 422 -12.31 -46.53 -3.55
C THR A 422 -12.25 -45.55 -4.74
N LEU A 423 -12.00 -44.27 -4.42
CA LEU A 423 -11.75 -43.23 -5.43
C LEU A 423 -10.26 -43.17 -5.70
N LYS A 424 -9.86 -43.14 -6.97
CA LYS A 424 -8.51 -42.89 -7.42
C LYS A 424 -8.42 -41.47 -7.98
N ILE A 425 -7.43 -40.71 -7.49
CA ILE A 425 -7.11 -39.37 -7.96
C ILE A 425 -5.71 -39.41 -8.58
N GLU A 426 -5.60 -39.01 -9.85
CA GLU A 426 -4.36 -39.00 -10.61
C GLU A 426 -4.11 -37.59 -11.13
N TYR A 427 -2.83 -37.26 -11.31
CA TYR A 427 -2.37 -35.97 -11.81
C TYR A 427 -1.63 -36.16 -13.13
N ALA A 428 -1.71 -35.16 -14.01
CA ALA A 428 -0.94 -35.16 -15.25
C ALA A 428 -0.48 -33.74 -15.61
N LEU A 429 0.78 -33.62 -16.03
CA LEU A 429 1.36 -32.41 -16.60
C LEU A 429 1.61 -32.65 -18.09
N ASN A 430 1.09 -31.77 -18.93
CA ASN A 430 1.23 -31.86 -20.39
C ASN A 430 0.82 -33.24 -20.96
N GLY A 431 -0.23 -33.82 -20.37
CA GLY A 431 -0.73 -35.16 -20.77
C GLY A 431 0.08 -36.34 -20.23
N VAL A 432 1.19 -36.10 -19.54
CA VAL A 432 2.00 -37.14 -18.92
C VAL A 432 1.55 -37.33 -17.47
N LYS A 433 1.02 -38.51 -17.15
CA LYS A 433 0.58 -38.83 -15.79
C LYS A 433 1.75 -38.88 -14.84
N ASP A 434 1.59 -38.28 -13.65
CA ASP A 434 2.51 -38.42 -12.55
C ASP A 434 2.49 -39.87 -12.00
N ASN A 435 3.59 -40.31 -11.44
CA ASN A 435 3.64 -41.55 -10.67
C ASN A 435 2.97 -41.41 -9.29
N PHE A 436 2.75 -40.20 -8.83
CA PHE A 436 2.02 -39.89 -7.60
C PHE A 436 0.50 -39.92 -7.91
N TYR A 437 -0.22 -40.75 -7.18
CA TYR A 437 -1.68 -40.79 -7.16
C TYR A 437 -2.18 -41.06 -5.75
N VAL A 438 -3.44 -40.70 -5.48
CA VAL A 438 -4.10 -40.94 -4.19
C VAL A 438 -5.24 -41.91 -4.40
N GLU A 439 -5.34 -42.93 -3.53
CA GLU A 439 -6.51 -43.80 -3.42
C GLU A 439 -7.15 -43.61 -2.06
N GLU A 440 -8.43 -43.28 -2.02
CA GLU A 440 -9.17 -43.02 -0.80
C GLU A 440 -10.50 -43.78 -0.79
N TYR A 441 -10.77 -44.55 0.27
CA TYR A 441 -12.06 -45.22 0.43
C TYR A 441 -13.09 -44.23 1.00
N LEU A 442 -14.16 -43.99 0.26
CA LEU A 442 -15.22 -43.07 0.63
C LEU A 442 -16.51 -43.85 0.91
N THR A 443 -17.12 -43.54 2.06
CA THR A 443 -18.46 -44.04 2.44
C THR A 443 -19.55 -43.27 1.68
N THR A 444 -20.80 -43.79 1.68
CA THR A 444 -21.93 -43.03 1.15
C THR A 444 -22.13 -41.74 1.92
N GLY A 445 -22.36 -40.62 1.20
CA GLY A 445 -22.52 -39.30 1.79
C GLY A 445 -21.71 -38.21 1.09
N LYS A 446 -21.48 -37.13 1.80
CA LYS A 446 -20.79 -35.95 1.31
C LYS A 446 -19.37 -35.93 1.82
N HIS A 447 -18.40 -35.79 0.91
CA HIS A 447 -16.98 -35.75 1.24
C HIS A 447 -16.29 -34.56 0.58
N ILE A 448 -15.15 -34.15 1.15
CA ILE A 448 -14.27 -33.14 0.59
C ILE A 448 -12.98 -33.85 0.19
N LEU A 449 -12.64 -33.76 -1.08
CA LEU A 449 -11.36 -34.22 -1.63
C LEU A 449 -10.38 -33.04 -1.56
N ASN A 450 -9.18 -33.29 -1.06
CA ASN A 450 -8.13 -32.29 -1.03
C ASN A 450 -7.07 -32.62 -2.07
N PHE A 451 -6.67 -31.61 -2.84
CA PHE A 451 -5.62 -31.70 -3.83
C PHE A 451 -4.43 -30.88 -3.35
N CYS A 452 -3.25 -31.48 -3.30
CA CYS A 452 -2.02 -30.78 -2.97
C CYS A 452 -0.85 -31.52 -3.63
N THR A 453 -0.17 -30.87 -4.53
CA THR A 453 1.00 -31.45 -5.20
C THR A 453 1.94 -30.36 -5.70
N TRP A 454 3.17 -30.76 -6.01
CA TRP A 454 4.20 -29.91 -6.60
C TRP A 454 4.57 -30.50 -7.95
N PHE A 455 4.86 -29.65 -8.92
CA PHE A 455 5.31 -30.08 -10.24
C PHE A 455 6.32 -29.11 -10.82
N ASP A 456 7.18 -29.62 -11.69
CA ASP A 456 8.21 -28.83 -12.35
C ASP A 456 7.68 -28.35 -13.70
N LEU A 457 7.56 -27.02 -13.84
CA LEU A 457 7.29 -26.39 -15.11
C LEU A 457 8.60 -26.32 -15.91
N SER A 458 8.62 -26.81 -17.13
CA SER A 458 9.77 -26.74 -18.00
C SER A 458 9.47 -25.89 -19.23
N THR A 459 10.39 -25.02 -19.59
CA THR A 459 10.36 -24.30 -20.85
C THR A 459 11.39 -24.89 -21.79
N ASN A 460 10.97 -25.40 -22.93
CA ASN A 460 11.89 -25.76 -24.02
C ASN A 460 12.15 -24.57 -24.95
N GLU A 461 11.31 -23.52 -24.90
CA GLU A 461 11.41 -22.27 -25.64
C GLU A 461 10.76 -21.15 -24.81
N GLN A 462 11.14 -19.90 -25.04
CA GLN A 462 10.48 -18.75 -24.41
C GLN A 462 8.97 -18.78 -24.68
N ASN A 463 8.16 -18.73 -23.61
CA ASN A 463 6.70 -18.77 -23.63
C ASN A 463 6.09 -20.14 -23.98
N SER A 464 6.48 -21.22 -23.31
CA SER A 464 5.78 -22.49 -23.45
C SER A 464 4.51 -22.53 -22.59
N VAL A 465 3.41 -22.97 -23.21
CA VAL A 465 2.15 -23.24 -22.53
C VAL A 465 2.23 -24.61 -21.88
N ASN A 466 1.95 -24.68 -20.58
CA ASN A 466 1.83 -25.92 -19.82
C ASN A 466 0.38 -26.10 -19.38
N TYR A 467 -0.08 -27.34 -19.31
CA TYR A 467 -1.40 -27.66 -18.79
C TYR A 467 -1.34 -28.78 -17.74
N TYR A 468 -2.14 -28.64 -16.72
CA TYR A 468 -2.20 -29.56 -15.60
C TYR A 468 -3.62 -30.07 -15.40
N ASP A 469 -3.74 -31.40 -15.39
CA ASP A 469 -5.01 -32.13 -15.26
C ASP A 469 -5.10 -32.84 -13.91
N ILE A 470 -6.28 -32.84 -13.30
CA ILE A 470 -6.66 -33.71 -12.20
C ILE A 470 -7.71 -34.69 -12.67
N TYR A 471 -7.40 -35.98 -12.62
CA TYR A 471 -8.30 -37.05 -13.01
C TYR A 471 -8.87 -37.76 -11.81
N VAL A 472 -10.13 -38.17 -11.92
CA VAL A 472 -10.76 -39.09 -10.96
C VAL A 472 -11.33 -40.31 -11.68
N SER A 473 -11.20 -41.47 -11.02
CA SER A 473 -11.79 -42.73 -11.49
C SER A 473 -12.10 -43.65 -10.32
N SER A 474 -13.00 -44.58 -10.53
CA SER A 474 -13.29 -45.66 -9.56
C SER A 474 -13.94 -46.84 -10.25
N SER A 475 -13.61 -48.06 -9.83
CA SER A 475 -14.24 -49.28 -10.28
C SER A 475 -15.53 -49.63 -9.52
N ASP A 476 -15.68 -49.15 -8.32
CA ASP A 476 -16.72 -49.55 -7.35
C ASP A 476 -17.52 -48.38 -6.78
N LEU A 477 -16.91 -47.21 -6.63
CA LEU A 477 -17.58 -46.02 -6.12
C LEU A 477 -18.48 -45.39 -7.21
N LYS A 478 -19.68 -44.99 -6.77
CA LYS A 478 -20.55 -44.11 -7.59
C LYS A 478 -20.76 -42.80 -6.81
N GLY A 479 -20.58 -41.71 -7.52
CA GLY A 479 -20.74 -40.38 -6.94
C GLY A 479 -20.67 -39.29 -8.01
N ASN A 480 -21.02 -38.10 -7.63
CA ASN A 480 -20.89 -36.95 -8.51
C ASN A 480 -20.33 -35.73 -7.78
N ILE A 481 -19.60 -34.91 -8.51
CA ILE A 481 -19.11 -33.61 -8.11
C ILE A 481 -20.03 -32.56 -8.76
N PRO A 482 -20.82 -31.80 -8.00
CA PRO A 482 -21.73 -30.81 -8.55
C PRO A 482 -21.00 -29.59 -9.15
N ILE A 483 -21.75 -28.77 -9.90
CA ILE A 483 -21.29 -27.48 -10.44
C ILE A 483 -20.81 -26.59 -9.30
N ASN A 484 -19.76 -25.80 -9.53
CA ASN A 484 -19.14 -24.85 -8.59
C ASN A 484 -18.69 -25.52 -7.27
N LYS A 485 -18.30 -26.78 -7.32
CA LYS A 485 -17.84 -27.55 -6.17
C LYS A 485 -16.39 -28.02 -6.26
N ILE A 486 -15.68 -27.59 -7.30
CA ILE A 486 -14.23 -27.75 -7.43
C ILE A 486 -13.62 -26.36 -7.40
N LYS A 487 -12.65 -26.17 -6.52
CA LYS A 487 -11.80 -24.98 -6.47
C LYS A 487 -10.37 -25.42 -6.39
N VAL A 488 -9.62 -25.11 -7.42
CA VAL A 488 -8.18 -25.42 -7.53
C VAL A 488 -7.44 -24.17 -7.92
N TYR A 489 -6.26 -23.98 -7.35
CA TYR A 489 -5.37 -22.89 -7.71
C TYR A 489 -3.94 -23.40 -7.85
N VAL A 490 -3.21 -22.78 -8.74
CA VAL A 490 -1.77 -22.97 -8.94
C VAL A 490 -1.05 -21.71 -8.55
N LEU A 491 0.04 -21.87 -7.80
CA LEU A 491 0.93 -20.81 -7.35
C LEU A 491 2.31 -21.02 -7.97
N SER A 492 2.79 -20.04 -8.69
CA SER A 492 4.17 -20.00 -9.20
C SER A 492 4.60 -18.57 -9.49
N SER A 493 5.89 -18.26 -9.41
CA SER A 493 6.43 -16.94 -9.75
C SER A 493 6.66 -16.75 -11.25
N ALA A 494 6.72 -17.82 -12.02
CA ALA A 494 7.00 -17.81 -13.47
C ALA A 494 5.76 -18.08 -14.35
N VAL A 495 4.58 -18.16 -13.76
CA VAL A 495 3.33 -18.45 -14.46
C VAL A 495 2.56 -17.16 -14.70
N SER A 496 2.21 -16.87 -15.95
CA SER A 496 1.17 -15.92 -16.31
C SER A 496 -0.17 -16.61 -16.56
N GLU A 497 -1.27 -15.86 -16.56
CA GLU A 497 -2.56 -16.41 -16.98
C GLU A 497 -2.44 -16.89 -18.41
N GLY A 498 -2.46 -18.21 -18.61
CA GLY A 498 -2.58 -18.83 -19.93
C GLY A 498 -3.92 -18.50 -20.57
N LEU A 499 -3.98 -18.59 -21.87
CA LEU A 499 -5.25 -18.55 -22.59
C LEU A 499 -6.11 -19.71 -22.09
N PHE A 500 -7.20 -19.38 -21.44
CA PHE A 500 -8.16 -20.36 -20.96
C PHE A 500 -8.72 -21.09 -22.18
N ASP A 501 -8.34 -22.35 -22.41
CA ASP A 501 -8.94 -23.15 -23.49
C ASP A 501 -10.38 -23.49 -23.11
N MET A 502 -11.28 -22.64 -23.58
CA MET A 502 -12.72 -22.89 -23.47
C MET A 502 -13.19 -24.10 -24.27
N ASN A 503 -12.43 -24.57 -25.26
CA ASN A 503 -12.86 -25.61 -26.16
C ASN A 503 -13.02 -26.96 -25.47
N ASN A 504 -12.13 -27.35 -24.58
CA ASN A 504 -12.25 -28.58 -23.79
C ASN A 504 -13.43 -28.61 -22.80
N LYS A 505 -13.98 -27.45 -22.45
CA LYS A 505 -15.18 -27.35 -21.62
C LYS A 505 -16.48 -27.36 -22.43
N PHE A 506 -16.42 -26.99 -23.70
CA PHE A 506 -17.59 -26.85 -24.57
C PHE A 506 -17.88 -28.08 -25.42
N GLU A 507 -16.96 -29.01 -25.58
CA GLU A 507 -17.23 -30.25 -26.30
C GLU A 507 -18.28 -31.15 -25.61
N GLU A 508 -18.54 -30.96 -24.29
CA GLU A 508 -19.64 -31.66 -23.60
C GLU A 508 -20.96 -30.86 -23.57
N ILE A 509 -20.99 -29.61 -24.04
CA ILE A 509 -22.21 -28.81 -24.14
C ILE A 509 -22.71 -28.84 -25.58
N ILE A 510 -23.41 -29.93 -25.93
CA ILE A 510 -23.94 -30.17 -27.28
C ILE A 510 -25.14 -29.24 -27.61
N ASP A 511 -25.64 -28.47 -26.65
CA ASP A 511 -26.79 -27.62 -26.83
C ASP A 511 -26.48 -26.13 -26.47
N PRO A 512 -26.50 -25.20 -27.45
CA PRO A 512 -26.34 -23.78 -27.20
C PRO A 512 -27.34 -23.20 -26.20
N TYR A 513 -28.49 -23.81 -25.99
CA TYR A 513 -29.48 -23.42 -24.98
C TYR A 513 -29.03 -23.76 -23.57
N THR A 514 -28.25 -24.81 -23.37
CA THR A 514 -27.70 -25.15 -22.04
C THR A 514 -26.59 -24.19 -21.61
N MET A 515 -25.86 -23.63 -22.59
CA MET A 515 -24.88 -22.56 -22.32
C MET A 515 -25.55 -21.29 -21.75
N TYR A 516 -26.70 -20.90 -22.29
CA TYR A 516 -27.40 -19.70 -21.83
C TYR A 516 -27.96 -19.83 -20.40
N ASN A 517 -28.32 -21.06 -20.00
CA ASN A 517 -28.87 -21.31 -18.67
C ASN A 517 -27.78 -21.53 -17.61
N ASN A 518 -26.52 -21.77 -17.99
CA ASN A 518 -25.39 -21.96 -17.06
C ASN A 518 -24.54 -20.69 -16.86
N ILE A 519 -24.67 -19.72 -17.75
CA ILE A 519 -24.17 -18.37 -17.56
C ILE A 519 -25.36 -17.56 -17.05
N THR A 520 -25.60 -17.52 -15.75
CA THR A 520 -26.52 -16.57 -15.17
C THR A 520 -25.86 -15.19 -15.33
N PRO A 521 -26.33 -14.30 -16.21
CA PRO A 521 -25.89 -12.92 -16.19
C PRO A 521 -26.30 -12.37 -14.84
N LEU A 522 -25.38 -11.83 -14.10
CA LEU A 522 -25.69 -10.97 -12.97
C LEU A 522 -26.64 -9.88 -13.48
N GLY A 523 -27.92 -10.03 -13.14
CA GLY A 523 -28.94 -9.01 -13.05
C GLY A 523 -28.99 -8.01 -14.21
N TYR A 524 -29.66 -8.39 -15.30
CA TYR A 524 -30.47 -7.44 -16.04
C TYR A 524 -31.94 -7.82 -15.81
N ASP A 525 -32.54 -7.17 -14.85
CA ASP A 525 -33.97 -7.12 -14.68
C ASP A 525 -34.52 -6.18 -15.77
N ASN A 526 -34.92 -6.75 -16.88
CA ASN A 526 -35.73 -6.05 -17.87
C ASN A 526 -37.16 -6.11 -17.33
N GLY A 527 -37.52 -5.10 -16.52
CA GLY A 527 -38.90 -4.86 -16.16
C GLY A 527 -39.74 -4.66 -17.42
N GLU A 528 -40.38 -5.72 -17.91
CA GLU A 528 -41.58 -5.61 -18.73
C GLU A 528 -42.76 -5.84 -17.81
N GLU A 529 -43.45 -4.73 -17.50
CA GLU A 529 -44.82 -4.72 -16.96
C GLU A 529 -45.72 -5.35 -18.03
N GLU A 530 -46.33 -6.48 -17.69
CA GLU A 530 -47.53 -6.95 -18.42
C GLU A 530 -48.70 -5.99 -18.12
N VAL A 531 -49.30 -5.47 -19.19
CA VAL A 531 -50.60 -4.80 -19.20
C VAL A 531 -51.70 -5.84 -19.20
#